data_d001f11a6efdf582952de8d4332439bb
#
_entry.id   d001f11a6efdf582952de8d4332439bb
#
_cell.length_a   1.000
_cell.length_b   1.000
_cell.length_c   1.000
_cell.angle_alpha   90.00
_cell.angle_beta   90.00
_cell.angle_gamma   90.00
#
_symmetry.space_group_name_H-M   'P 1'
#
loop_
_entity.id
_entity.type
_entity.pdbx_description
1 polymer ?
#
loop_
_entity_poly.entity_id
_entity_poly.type
_entity_poly.pdbx_seq_one_letter_code
_entity_poly.pdbx_strand_id
1 'polypeptide(L)'
;MTSTIGSNSCWHRGDGEPQRGSTRVIQQDIGGQERQAMARRALIAGITGQDGSYLAELLLSKGYEVHGLIRRASTFNTSRIDHIYQDPHRPDARLFLHYGDINDGGRLTSLLAKIDPAEVYNLAAQSHVRVSFDEPENTGNITGVGTVRLLEAVRLAGLSCRFYQASSSEMFGASPPPQNESTPFYPRSPYGAAKVYSYWMTKNYREAYGMFAINGILFNHESPRRGETFLTRKVSRGVARIKAGLDSKLYLGNLDAIRDWGYAPEYVEGMWRMLQVDEPDDYVLATGQPCTVQQFVQTAFECAGLNWENYVTFDERYVRPTEVDALIGDPTKASRLLDWKAEVMAPELAAIMVNADAKALECAATPWIDKPSVNGWK
;
A
#
# COMPACT_ATOMS: atom_id res chain seq x y z
N MET A 1 20.19 38.89 58.81
CA MET A 1 21.50 39.54 58.67
C MET A 1 21.60 39.90 57.21
N THR A 2 21.12 41.13 56.77
CA THR A 2 21.87 42.37 56.60
C THR A 2 23.07 42.15 55.66
N SER A 3 23.29 42.84 54.56
CA SER A 3 23.04 44.23 54.14
C SER A 3 23.39 44.34 52.65
N THR A 4 22.68 44.96 51.78
CA THR A 4 22.52 46.37 51.41
C THR A 4 23.79 47.10 50.89
N ILE A 5 23.50 47.95 49.85
CA ILE A 5 24.17 49.18 49.41
C ILE A 5 25.10 48.97 48.20
N GLY A 6 24.95 49.60 47.07
CA GLY A 6 24.47 50.92 46.62
C GLY A 6 25.56 51.45 45.72
N SER A 7 25.52 52.24 44.79
CA SER A 7 24.89 53.45 44.39
C SER A 7 25.56 53.98 43.10
N ASN A 8 24.77 54.59 42.25
CA ASN A 8 24.94 55.83 41.51
C ASN A 8 26.30 56.29 40.93
N SER A 9 26.27 56.62 39.64
CA SER A 9 26.41 58.04 39.30
C SER A 9 26.17 58.31 37.80
N CYS A 10 25.39 59.39 37.63
CA CYS A 10 25.04 60.18 36.49
C CYS A 10 26.23 60.86 35.82
N TRP A 11 26.09 61.28 34.58
CA TRP A 11 26.42 62.58 33.93
C TRP A 11 26.49 62.33 32.41
N HIS A 12 26.09 63.07 31.49
CA HIS A 12 25.46 64.33 31.17
C HIS A 12 25.32 64.46 29.65
N ARG A 13 24.34 65.15 29.23
CA ARG A 13 23.92 65.67 27.92
C ARG A 13 25.03 66.11 26.95
N GLY A 14 24.73 65.94 25.65
CA GLY A 14 25.32 66.67 24.57
C GLY A 14 24.36 66.67 23.37
N ASP A 15 23.67 67.78 23.17
CA ASP A 15 22.75 68.09 22.05
C ASP A 15 23.54 68.25 20.74
N GLY A 16 22.98 67.80 19.63
CA GLY A 16 23.58 68.05 18.30
C GLY A 16 22.76 67.39 17.17
N GLU A 17 21.61 67.99 16.80
CA GLU A 17 21.12 67.81 15.45
C GLU A 17 22.06 68.45 14.44
N PRO A 18 22.27 67.82 13.25
CA PRO A 18 21.77 68.49 12.06
C PRO A 18 21.28 67.58 10.94
N GLN A 19 20.24 68.09 10.33
CA GLN A 19 19.92 68.13 8.90
C GLN A 19 19.69 66.83 8.09
N ARG A 20 18.46 66.83 7.61
CA ARG A 20 17.82 66.06 6.56
C ARG A 20 18.66 65.93 5.29
N GLY A 21 18.97 64.69 4.91
CA GLY A 21 19.31 64.27 3.57
C GLY A 21 18.31 63.22 3.13
N SER A 22 17.34 63.59 2.27
CA SER A 22 16.37 62.70 1.64
C SER A 22 17.07 61.85 0.60
N THR A 23 17.45 60.63 0.97
CA THR A 23 17.82 59.61 -0.01
C THR A 23 16.61 58.70 -0.19
N ARG A 24 15.85 58.89 -1.29
CA ARG A 24 14.86 57.93 -1.76
C ARG A 24 15.60 56.61 -2.03
N VAL A 25 15.49 55.68 -1.12
CA VAL A 25 15.78 54.28 -1.41
C VAL A 25 14.63 53.77 -2.28
N ILE A 26 14.90 53.60 -3.55
CA ILE A 26 14.06 52.87 -4.47
C ILE A 26 14.04 51.44 -3.92
N GLN A 27 12.97 51.05 -3.24
CA GLN A 27 12.64 49.66 -3.02
C GLN A 27 12.36 49.08 -4.41
N GLN A 28 13.34 48.45 -5.02
CA GLN A 28 13.13 47.49 -6.07
C GLN A 28 12.35 46.33 -5.43
N ASP A 29 11.08 46.28 -5.75
CA ASP A 29 10.20 45.13 -5.57
C ASP A 29 10.84 43.99 -6.35
N ILE A 30 11.65 43.17 -5.66
CA ILE A 30 12.21 41.94 -6.22
C ILE A 30 11.04 40.99 -6.26
N GLY A 31 10.49 40.90 -7.46
CA GLY A 31 9.34 40.15 -7.88
C GLY A 31 9.21 38.79 -7.23
N GLY A 32 7.96 38.45 -6.99
CA GLY A 32 7.52 37.16 -6.49
C GLY A 32 8.18 36.00 -7.21
N GLN A 33 9.21 35.43 -6.62
CA GLN A 33 9.49 34.04 -6.80
C GLN A 33 8.30 33.33 -6.16
N GLU A 34 7.36 32.87 -6.99
CA GLU A 34 6.39 31.85 -6.64
C GLU A 34 7.17 30.80 -5.85
N ARG A 35 6.91 30.68 -4.56
CA ARG A 35 7.36 29.52 -3.78
C ARG A 35 6.71 28.33 -4.46
N GLN A 36 7.45 27.65 -5.30
CA GLN A 36 7.07 26.35 -5.83
C GLN A 36 6.76 25.51 -4.60
N ALA A 37 5.47 25.23 -4.37
CA ALA A 37 5.04 24.45 -3.22
C ALA A 37 5.81 23.14 -3.28
N MET A 38 6.64 22.89 -2.26
CA MET A 38 7.45 21.65 -2.21
C MET A 38 6.50 20.47 -2.36
N ALA A 39 6.81 19.56 -3.28
CA ALA A 39 6.00 18.38 -3.51
C ALA A 39 5.79 17.61 -2.20
N ARG A 40 4.54 17.22 -1.94
CA ARG A 40 4.20 16.42 -0.76
C ARG A 40 4.90 15.07 -0.82
N ARG A 41 5.63 14.68 0.21
CA ARG A 41 6.39 13.42 0.24
C ARG A 41 5.58 12.31 0.88
N ALA A 42 5.63 11.12 0.28
CA ALA A 42 5.01 9.92 0.82
C ALA A 42 6.02 8.76 0.90
N LEU A 43 6.00 8.01 2.00
CA LEU A 43 6.75 6.76 2.14
C LEU A 43 5.80 5.56 1.98
N ILE A 44 6.16 4.61 1.11
CA ILE A 44 5.43 3.35 0.91
C ILE A 44 6.32 2.19 1.36
N ALA A 45 5.99 1.54 2.47
CA ALA A 45 6.54 0.26 2.85
C ALA A 45 5.77 -0.85 2.10
N GLY A 46 6.47 -1.67 1.30
CA GLY A 46 5.85 -2.68 0.44
C GLY A 46 5.53 -2.19 -0.98
N ILE A 47 6.25 -1.18 -1.47
CA ILE A 47 6.04 -0.57 -2.80
C ILE A 47 6.10 -1.57 -3.97
N THR A 48 6.85 -2.66 -3.85
CA THR A 48 7.01 -3.70 -4.89
C THR A 48 5.83 -4.68 -4.94
N GLY A 49 4.87 -4.59 -4.02
CA GLY A 49 3.64 -5.36 -4.01
C GLY A 49 2.62 -4.86 -5.05
N GLN A 50 1.49 -5.57 -5.17
CA GLN A 50 0.37 -5.15 -6.01
C GLN A 50 -0.06 -3.72 -5.65
N ASP A 51 -0.52 -3.53 -4.42
CA ASP A 51 -1.09 -2.26 -3.96
C ASP A 51 -0.04 -1.14 -3.93
N GLY A 52 1.17 -1.47 -3.46
CA GLY A 52 2.26 -0.51 -3.42
C GLY A 52 2.63 0.06 -4.79
N SER A 53 2.57 -0.77 -5.84
CA SER A 53 2.87 -0.33 -7.20
C SER A 53 1.78 0.57 -7.79
N TYR A 54 0.49 0.25 -7.58
CA TYR A 54 -0.61 1.12 -7.98
C TYR A 54 -0.68 2.41 -7.17
N LEU A 55 -0.43 2.33 -5.86
CA LEU A 55 -0.39 3.51 -5.00
C LEU A 55 0.76 4.46 -5.41
N ALA A 56 1.93 3.91 -5.78
CA ALA A 56 3.03 4.73 -6.28
C ALA A 56 2.64 5.49 -7.56
N GLU A 57 1.99 4.84 -8.51
CA GLU A 57 1.48 5.48 -9.73
C GLU A 57 0.46 6.58 -9.41
N LEU A 58 -0.50 6.27 -8.53
CA LEU A 58 -1.52 7.23 -8.10
C LEU A 58 -0.89 8.46 -7.45
N LEU A 59 0.03 8.29 -6.50
CA LEU A 59 0.66 9.40 -5.81
C LEU A 59 1.53 10.24 -6.74
N LEU A 60 2.28 9.61 -7.66
CA LEU A 60 3.04 10.31 -8.69
C LEU A 60 2.13 11.14 -9.60
N SER A 61 0.96 10.61 -9.99
CA SER A 61 -0.03 11.32 -10.81
C SER A 61 -0.64 12.53 -10.06
N LYS A 62 -0.75 12.43 -8.73
CA LYS A 62 -1.20 13.51 -7.85
C LYS A 62 -0.07 14.52 -7.50
N GLY A 63 1.12 14.37 -8.07
CA GLY A 63 2.22 15.31 -7.90
C GLY A 63 3.11 15.08 -6.66
N TYR A 64 2.97 13.93 -5.98
CA TYR A 64 3.83 13.58 -4.84
C TYR A 64 5.25 13.24 -5.28
N GLU A 65 6.18 13.44 -4.35
CA GLU A 65 7.47 12.76 -4.31
C GLU A 65 7.29 11.44 -3.52
N VAL A 66 7.55 10.31 -4.17
CA VAL A 66 7.28 8.98 -3.62
C VAL A 66 8.58 8.30 -3.22
N HIS A 67 8.65 7.87 -1.97
CA HIS A 67 9.75 7.10 -1.42
C HIS A 67 9.30 5.67 -1.17
N GLY A 68 9.95 4.70 -1.79
CA GLY A 68 9.64 3.28 -1.64
C GLY A 68 10.65 2.56 -0.78
N LEU A 69 10.18 1.82 0.24
CA LEU A 69 11.03 0.90 1.00
C LEU A 69 11.08 -0.45 0.26
N ILE A 70 12.28 -0.88 -0.14
CA ILE A 70 12.54 -2.16 -0.80
C ILE A 70 13.51 -3.02 -0.02
N ARG A 71 13.27 -4.33 0.05
CA ARG A 71 14.21 -5.27 0.65
C ARG A 71 15.31 -5.61 -0.34
N ARG A 72 16.53 -5.72 0.17
CA ARG A 72 17.62 -6.27 -0.64
C ARG A 72 17.39 -7.77 -0.85
N ALA A 73 17.29 -8.19 -2.09
CA ALA A 73 17.16 -9.58 -2.49
C ALA A 73 18.17 -9.92 -3.58
N SER A 74 18.53 -11.19 -3.72
CA SER A 74 19.44 -11.67 -4.78
C SER A 74 18.80 -11.60 -6.17
N THR A 75 17.47 -11.68 -6.23
CA THR A 75 16.67 -11.51 -7.44
C THR A 75 15.95 -10.17 -7.40
N PHE A 76 15.86 -9.49 -8.54
CA PHE A 76 15.11 -8.27 -8.66
C PHE A 76 13.61 -8.53 -8.44
N ASN A 77 12.98 -7.73 -7.60
CA ASN A 77 11.55 -7.82 -7.29
C ASN A 77 10.78 -6.53 -7.63
N THR A 78 11.36 -5.69 -8.48
CA THR A 78 10.85 -4.35 -8.83
C THR A 78 9.99 -4.32 -10.09
N SER A 79 9.75 -5.45 -10.75
CA SER A 79 9.07 -5.54 -12.05
C SER A 79 7.73 -4.80 -12.12
N ARG A 80 7.01 -4.65 -10.98
CA ARG A 80 5.74 -3.91 -10.93
C ARG A 80 5.92 -2.39 -10.93
N ILE A 81 7.13 -1.89 -10.70
CA ILE A 81 7.45 -0.46 -10.62
C ILE A 81 8.54 -0.01 -11.62
N ASP A 82 9.13 -0.94 -12.38
CA ASP A 82 10.22 -0.62 -13.32
C ASP A 82 9.79 0.42 -14.37
N HIS A 83 8.53 0.38 -14.80
CA HIS A 83 7.98 1.30 -15.81
C HIS A 83 7.79 2.74 -15.31
N ILE A 84 7.74 2.97 -13.99
CA ILE A 84 7.67 4.31 -13.38
C ILE A 84 9.01 4.76 -12.77
N TYR A 85 10.01 3.85 -12.72
CA TYR A 85 11.33 4.17 -12.19
C TYR A 85 12.10 5.08 -13.14
N GLN A 86 12.72 6.09 -12.56
CA GLN A 86 13.62 7.01 -13.25
C GLN A 86 14.94 7.07 -12.50
N ASP A 87 16.03 7.35 -13.22
CA ASP A 87 17.32 7.58 -12.56
C ASP A 87 17.21 8.78 -11.61
N PRO A 88 17.58 8.60 -10.31
CA PRO A 88 17.46 9.67 -9.31
C PRO A 88 18.34 10.90 -9.61
N HIS A 89 19.29 10.83 -10.56
CA HIS A 89 20.07 11.98 -11.01
C HIS A 89 19.28 12.91 -11.97
N ARG A 90 18.14 12.47 -12.45
CA ARG A 90 17.27 13.32 -13.27
C ARG A 90 16.61 14.38 -12.40
N PRO A 91 16.56 15.65 -12.81
CA PRO A 91 15.98 16.74 -12.03
C PRO A 91 14.45 16.62 -11.87
N ASP A 92 13.78 15.82 -12.70
CA ASP A 92 12.35 15.56 -12.69
C ASP A 92 11.99 14.22 -12.01
N ALA A 93 12.97 13.48 -11.47
CA ALA A 93 12.72 12.23 -10.75
C ALA A 93 11.90 12.48 -9.48
N ARG A 94 10.81 11.73 -9.32
CA ARG A 94 9.92 11.82 -8.16
C ARG A 94 9.68 10.47 -7.48
N LEU A 95 10.33 9.39 -7.93
CA LEU A 95 10.31 8.08 -7.30
C LEU A 95 11.72 7.73 -6.81
N PHE A 96 11.86 7.55 -5.48
CA PHE A 96 13.12 7.22 -4.83
C PHE A 96 12.99 5.89 -4.09
N LEU A 97 13.88 4.95 -4.37
CA LEU A 97 13.87 3.64 -3.73
C LEU A 97 14.97 3.56 -2.66
N HIS A 98 14.61 3.07 -1.48
CA HIS A 98 15.48 2.95 -0.33
C HIS A 98 15.56 1.51 0.14
N TYR A 99 16.78 1.00 0.30
CA TYR A 99 16.98 -0.30 0.93
C TYR A 99 16.72 -0.24 2.43
N GLY A 100 15.86 -1.15 2.90
CA GLY A 100 15.52 -1.33 4.30
C GLY A 100 14.57 -2.52 4.48
N ASP A 101 14.45 -2.96 5.72
CA ASP A 101 13.53 -4.04 6.12
C ASP A 101 12.61 -3.53 7.23
N ILE A 102 11.35 -3.97 7.23
CA ILE A 102 10.38 -3.63 8.28
C ILE A 102 10.82 -4.18 9.65
N ASN A 103 11.76 -5.12 9.66
CA ASN A 103 12.35 -5.67 10.88
C ASN A 103 13.49 -4.83 11.47
N ASP A 104 13.97 -3.80 10.77
CA ASP A 104 15.08 -2.92 11.21
C ASP A 104 14.55 -1.55 11.65
N GLY A 105 14.11 -1.45 12.91
CA GLY A 105 13.56 -0.22 13.46
C GLY A 105 14.55 0.95 13.46
N GLY A 106 15.84 0.70 13.67
CA GLY A 106 16.88 1.76 13.63
C GLY A 106 17.02 2.36 12.23
N ARG A 107 17.05 1.50 11.20
CA ARG A 107 17.09 1.93 9.81
C ARG A 107 15.83 2.68 9.41
N LEU A 108 14.65 2.22 9.83
CA LEU A 108 13.37 2.88 9.58
C LEU A 108 13.35 4.29 10.19
N THR A 109 13.75 4.44 11.45
CA THR A 109 13.80 5.75 12.13
C THR A 109 14.75 6.73 11.41
N SER A 110 15.96 6.28 11.05
CA SER A 110 16.91 7.11 10.32
C SER A 110 16.41 7.52 8.93
N LEU A 111 15.74 6.61 8.23
CA LEU A 111 15.18 6.86 6.90
C LEU A 111 14.03 7.87 6.97
N LEU A 112 13.10 7.67 7.91
CA LEU A 112 11.96 8.55 8.12
C LEU A 112 12.41 9.97 8.50
N ALA A 113 13.36 10.11 9.42
CA ALA A 113 13.92 11.41 9.79
C ALA A 113 14.57 12.14 8.59
N LYS A 114 15.19 11.39 7.67
CA LYS A 114 15.81 11.96 6.46
C LYS A 114 14.78 12.39 5.42
N ILE A 115 13.74 11.57 5.20
CA ILE A 115 12.70 11.83 4.17
C ILE A 115 11.74 12.90 4.66
N ASP A 116 11.38 12.88 5.96
CA ASP A 116 10.35 13.73 6.57
C ASP A 116 9.04 13.68 5.73
N PRO A 117 8.41 12.49 5.59
CA PRO A 117 7.23 12.32 4.76
C PRO A 117 5.98 12.93 5.42
N ALA A 118 5.10 13.52 4.61
CA ALA A 118 3.78 13.95 5.05
C ALA A 118 2.82 12.75 5.22
N GLU A 119 3.06 11.66 4.52
CA GLU A 119 2.25 10.44 4.55
C GLU A 119 3.12 9.20 4.57
N VAL A 120 2.73 8.22 5.38
CA VAL A 120 3.36 6.90 5.47
C VAL A 120 2.31 5.83 5.22
N TYR A 121 2.54 4.97 4.23
CA TYR A 121 1.68 3.84 3.89
C TYR A 121 2.38 2.53 4.24
N ASN A 122 1.86 1.82 5.24
CA ASN A 122 2.34 0.50 5.60
C ASN A 122 1.55 -0.60 4.88
N LEU A 123 2.08 -1.04 3.73
CA LEU A 123 1.56 -2.16 2.95
C LEU A 123 2.46 -3.41 3.09
N ALA A 124 3.54 -3.31 3.89
CA ALA A 124 4.48 -4.42 4.08
C ALA A 124 3.87 -5.51 4.96
N ALA A 125 3.86 -6.72 4.47
CA ALA A 125 3.38 -7.90 5.19
C ALA A 125 3.93 -9.20 4.57
N GLN A 126 3.93 -10.29 5.35
CA GLN A 126 3.80 -11.63 4.80
C GLN A 126 2.30 -11.87 4.63
N SER A 127 1.77 -11.72 3.40
CA SER A 127 0.32 -11.62 3.15
C SER A 127 -0.33 -12.92 2.65
N HIS A 128 0.45 -14.00 2.45
CA HIS A 128 -0.10 -15.25 1.95
C HIS A 128 -0.65 -16.09 3.10
N VAL A 129 -1.99 -16.17 3.20
CA VAL A 129 -2.70 -16.82 4.32
C VAL A 129 -2.25 -18.27 4.51
N ARG A 130 -2.17 -19.08 3.42
CA ARG A 130 -1.75 -20.50 3.55
C ARG A 130 -0.32 -20.63 4.08
N VAL A 131 0.62 -19.82 3.59
CA VAL A 131 2.01 -19.79 4.06
C VAL A 131 2.13 -19.40 5.52
N SER A 132 1.19 -18.61 6.05
CA SER A 132 1.21 -18.21 7.47
C SER A 132 1.07 -19.40 8.44
N PHE A 133 0.47 -20.51 8.01
CA PHE A 133 0.42 -21.75 8.80
C PHE A 133 1.75 -22.48 8.82
N ASP A 134 2.54 -22.34 7.76
CA ASP A 134 3.88 -22.97 7.66
C ASP A 134 4.96 -22.11 8.37
N GLU A 135 4.77 -20.77 8.36
CA GLU A 135 5.70 -19.78 8.93
C GLU A 135 4.99 -18.78 9.89
N PRO A 136 4.37 -19.26 10.99
CA PRO A 136 3.57 -18.41 11.87
C PRO A 136 4.40 -17.35 12.59
N GLU A 137 5.60 -17.70 13.04
CA GLU A 137 6.50 -16.78 13.73
C GLU A 137 6.98 -15.65 12.78
N ASN A 138 7.45 -15.99 11.59
CA ASN A 138 7.88 -15.03 10.58
C ASN A 138 6.72 -14.11 10.18
N THR A 139 5.52 -14.67 10.01
CA THR A 139 4.30 -13.92 9.72
C THR A 139 3.97 -12.92 10.83
N GLY A 140 4.02 -13.34 12.09
CA GLY A 140 3.81 -12.50 13.26
C GLY A 140 4.84 -11.38 13.36
N ASN A 141 6.11 -11.70 13.14
CA ASN A 141 7.21 -10.75 13.24
C ASN A 141 7.14 -9.67 12.15
N ILE A 142 6.92 -10.06 10.89
CA ILE A 142 6.85 -9.11 9.77
C ILE A 142 5.54 -8.30 9.83
N THR A 143 4.40 -8.98 9.90
CA THR A 143 3.09 -8.34 9.75
C THR A 143 2.67 -7.63 11.03
N GLY A 144 2.83 -8.28 12.20
CA GLY A 144 2.44 -7.74 13.50
C GLY A 144 3.47 -6.77 14.06
N VAL A 145 4.63 -7.29 14.46
CA VAL A 145 5.68 -6.51 15.12
C VAL A 145 6.32 -5.51 14.17
N GLY A 146 6.40 -5.81 12.88
CA GLY A 146 6.88 -4.87 11.85
C GLY A 146 6.05 -3.58 11.80
N THR A 147 4.73 -3.68 11.96
CA THR A 147 3.86 -2.49 12.07
C THR A 147 4.24 -1.64 13.28
N VAL A 148 4.47 -2.26 14.45
CA VAL A 148 4.88 -1.53 15.66
C VAL A 148 6.24 -0.83 15.45
N ARG A 149 7.20 -1.52 14.81
CA ARG A 149 8.50 -0.90 14.50
C ARG A 149 8.38 0.34 13.62
N LEU A 150 7.47 0.32 12.65
CA LEU A 150 7.25 1.47 11.78
C LEU A 150 6.53 2.61 12.51
N LEU A 151 5.51 2.30 13.34
CA LEU A 151 4.84 3.29 14.20
C LEU A 151 5.84 3.93 15.19
N GLU A 152 6.67 3.12 15.86
CA GLU A 152 7.73 3.62 16.75
C GLU A 152 8.76 4.47 15.99
N ALA A 153 9.13 4.07 14.77
CA ALA A 153 10.07 4.83 13.97
C ALA A 153 9.52 6.22 13.61
N VAL A 154 8.22 6.34 13.28
CA VAL A 154 7.53 7.62 13.07
C VAL A 154 7.55 8.46 14.35
N ARG A 155 7.17 7.85 15.49
CA ARG A 155 7.12 8.53 16.79
C ARG A 155 8.50 9.01 17.25
N LEU A 156 9.53 8.15 17.18
CA LEU A 156 10.90 8.47 17.60
C LEU A 156 11.58 9.47 16.67
N ALA A 157 11.22 9.51 15.39
CA ALA A 157 11.69 10.54 14.46
C ALA A 157 10.97 11.89 14.67
N GLY A 158 9.98 11.97 15.57
CA GLY A 158 9.25 13.20 15.90
C GLY A 158 8.38 13.72 14.74
N LEU A 159 7.90 12.85 13.87
CA LEU A 159 7.16 13.23 12.65
C LEU A 159 5.68 13.46 12.93
N SER A 160 5.14 14.52 12.34
CA SER A 160 3.70 14.82 12.32
C SER A 160 3.09 14.39 10.97
N CYS A 161 3.31 13.13 10.58
CA CYS A 161 2.80 12.58 9.33
C CYS A 161 1.47 11.83 9.53
N ARG A 162 0.73 11.64 8.44
CA ARG A 162 -0.45 10.78 8.38
C ARG A 162 -0.03 9.35 8.09
N PHE A 163 -0.48 8.41 8.91
CA PHE A 163 -0.07 7.01 8.85
C PHE A 163 -1.25 6.13 8.43
N TYR A 164 -1.07 5.36 7.36
CA TYR A 164 -2.01 4.35 6.89
C TYR A 164 -1.49 2.95 7.21
N GLN A 165 -2.32 2.13 7.86
CA GLN A 165 -2.08 0.71 8.08
C GLN A 165 -2.99 -0.12 7.18
N ALA A 166 -2.41 -0.96 6.32
CA ALA A 166 -3.16 -1.97 5.60
C ALA A 166 -3.60 -3.08 6.55
N SER A 167 -4.83 -3.02 6.97
CA SER A 167 -5.54 -4.07 7.69
C SER A 167 -6.24 -5.03 6.71
N SER A 168 -7.00 -6.02 7.17
CA SER A 168 -7.49 -7.09 6.32
C SER A 168 -8.82 -7.64 6.79
N SER A 169 -9.69 -8.03 5.87
CA SER A 169 -10.92 -8.80 6.16
C SER A 169 -10.64 -10.15 6.84
N GLU A 170 -9.45 -10.73 6.69
CA GLU A 170 -9.04 -11.95 7.39
C GLU A 170 -9.01 -11.81 8.93
N MET A 171 -9.05 -10.56 9.44
CA MET A 171 -9.21 -10.30 10.87
C MET A 171 -10.60 -10.72 11.37
N PHE A 172 -11.63 -10.56 10.54
CA PHE A 172 -12.99 -10.98 10.89
C PHE A 172 -13.12 -12.50 11.01
N GLY A 173 -12.46 -13.25 10.13
CA GLY A 173 -12.37 -14.71 10.21
C GLY A 173 -13.73 -15.38 10.25
N ALA A 174 -14.11 -15.94 11.43
CA ALA A 174 -15.39 -16.62 11.62
C ALA A 174 -16.55 -15.71 12.06
N SER A 175 -16.34 -14.40 12.14
CA SER A 175 -17.43 -13.46 12.45
C SER A 175 -18.44 -13.41 11.30
N PRO A 176 -19.77 -13.42 11.60
CA PRO A 176 -20.79 -13.45 10.54
C PRO A 176 -20.74 -12.23 9.62
N PRO A 177 -20.98 -12.41 8.31
CA PRO A 177 -21.14 -11.29 7.37
C PRO A 177 -22.58 -10.68 7.47
N PRO A 178 -22.79 -9.43 6.96
CA PRO A 178 -21.75 -8.54 6.44
C PRO A 178 -20.89 -7.94 7.57
N GLN A 179 -19.57 -7.85 7.33
CA GLN A 179 -18.63 -7.33 8.32
C GLN A 179 -18.34 -5.84 8.07
N ASN A 180 -18.30 -5.05 9.14
CA ASN A 180 -17.96 -3.63 9.13
C ASN A 180 -17.02 -3.26 10.28
N GLU A 181 -16.76 -1.97 10.47
CA GLU A 181 -15.80 -1.46 11.46
C GLU A 181 -16.17 -1.78 12.91
N SER A 182 -17.43 -2.13 13.19
CA SER A 182 -17.92 -2.51 14.54
C SER A 182 -17.97 -4.02 14.76
N THR A 183 -17.76 -4.83 13.72
CA THR A 183 -17.79 -6.28 13.81
C THR A 183 -16.60 -6.81 14.61
N PRO A 184 -16.81 -7.63 15.66
CA PRO A 184 -15.71 -8.22 16.42
C PRO A 184 -14.80 -9.09 15.55
N PHE A 185 -13.50 -9.08 15.83
CA PHE A 185 -12.54 -9.92 15.13
C PHE A 185 -12.51 -11.34 15.71
N TYR A 186 -12.49 -12.33 14.82
CA TYR A 186 -12.30 -13.75 15.17
C TYR A 186 -11.40 -14.43 14.12
N PRO A 187 -10.08 -14.08 14.06
CA PRO A 187 -9.19 -14.54 13.02
C PRO A 187 -9.06 -16.07 12.99
N ARG A 188 -8.93 -16.64 11.79
CA ARG A 188 -8.82 -18.09 11.54
C ARG A 188 -7.45 -18.47 10.93
N SER A 189 -6.46 -17.58 11.04
CA SER A 189 -5.10 -17.83 10.52
C SER A 189 -4.07 -17.04 11.33
N PRO A 190 -2.80 -17.50 11.36
CA PRO A 190 -1.70 -16.70 11.93
C PRO A 190 -1.57 -15.31 11.28
N TYR A 191 -1.83 -15.21 9.97
CA TYR A 191 -1.89 -13.93 9.24
C TYR A 191 -3.00 -13.02 9.78
N GLY A 192 -4.23 -13.55 9.91
CA GLY A 192 -5.36 -12.79 10.47
C GLY A 192 -5.07 -12.31 11.90
N ALA A 193 -4.49 -13.16 12.75
CA ALA A 193 -4.10 -12.82 14.11
C ALA A 193 -3.02 -11.72 14.15
N ALA A 194 -2.01 -11.80 13.27
CA ALA A 194 -0.98 -10.77 13.15
C ALA A 194 -1.57 -9.42 12.67
N LYS A 195 -2.56 -9.44 11.78
CA LYS A 195 -3.28 -8.24 11.33
C LYS A 195 -4.16 -7.64 12.44
N VAL A 196 -4.79 -8.46 13.29
CA VAL A 196 -5.51 -7.98 14.48
C VAL A 196 -4.56 -7.25 15.43
N TYR A 197 -3.37 -7.81 15.68
CA TYR A 197 -2.35 -7.14 16.48
C TYR A 197 -1.94 -5.79 15.87
N SER A 198 -1.66 -5.74 14.56
CA SER A 198 -1.32 -4.49 13.85
C SER A 198 -2.43 -3.45 13.96
N TYR A 199 -3.69 -3.87 13.78
CA TYR A 199 -4.88 -3.01 13.90
C TYR A 199 -4.95 -2.34 15.27
N TRP A 200 -4.88 -3.13 16.32
CA TRP A 200 -4.98 -2.62 17.70
C TRP A 200 -3.78 -1.74 18.08
N MET A 201 -2.59 -2.07 17.60
CA MET A 201 -1.43 -1.21 17.82
C MET A 201 -1.57 0.14 17.09
N THR A 202 -2.07 0.16 15.88
CA THR A 202 -2.34 1.40 15.14
C THR A 202 -3.35 2.28 15.87
N LYS A 203 -4.45 1.67 16.35
CA LYS A 203 -5.46 2.35 17.15
C LYS A 203 -4.88 2.86 18.49
N ASN A 204 -4.07 2.04 19.17
CA ASN A 204 -3.42 2.44 20.41
C ASN A 204 -2.48 3.65 20.22
N TYR A 205 -1.69 3.68 19.12
CA TYR A 205 -0.82 4.82 18.84
C TYR A 205 -1.60 6.10 18.51
N ARG A 206 -2.74 5.97 17.86
CA ARG A 206 -3.68 7.09 17.65
C ARG A 206 -4.19 7.64 18.99
N GLU A 207 -4.65 6.78 19.88
CA GLU A 207 -5.27 7.16 21.16
C GLU A 207 -4.24 7.61 22.22
N ALA A 208 -3.11 6.90 22.32
CA ALA A 208 -2.12 7.15 23.38
C ALA A 208 -1.14 8.29 23.04
N TYR A 209 -0.81 8.47 21.76
CA TYR A 209 0.22 9.43 21.34
C TYR A 209 -0.31 10.53 20.43
N GLY A 210 -1.62 10.55 20.14
CA GLY A 210 -2.22 11.55 19.25
C GLY A 210 -1.73 11.45 17.79
N MET A 211 -1.21 10.29 17.36
CA MET A 211 -0.78 10.10 15.98
C MET A 211 -1.98 10.08 15.04
N PHE A 212 -1.86 10.76 13.91
CA PHE A 212 -2.84 10.60 12.84
C PHE A 212 -2.62 9.23 12.17
N ALA A 213 -3.24 8.18 12.71
CA ALA A 213 -3.07 6.81 12.28
C ALA A 213 -4.41 6.14 11.96
N ILE A 214 -4.55 5.56 10.77
CA ILE A 214 -5.78 5.00 10.21
C ILE A 214 -5.56 3.54 9.85
N ASN A 215 -6.57 2.69 10.12
CA ASN A 215 -6.63 1.35 9.58
C ASN A 215 -7.58 1.29 8.38
N GLY A 216 -7.10 0.86 7.22
CA GLY A 216 -7.95 0.44 6.11
C GLY A 216 -8.20 -1.06 6.19
N ILE A 217 -9.42 -1.48 6.51
CA ILE A 217 -9.82 -2.88 6.58
C ILE A 217 -10.25 -3.31 5.18
N LEU A 218 -9.30 -3.85 4.42
CA LEU A 218 -9.53 -4.16 3.02
C LEU A 218 -10.04 -5.58 2.85
N PHE A 219 -11.12 -5.72 2.09
CA PHE A 219 -11.56 -6.99 1.55
C PHE A 219 -10.68 -7.41 0.38
N ASN A 220 -10.88 -8.61 -0.14
CA ASN A 220 -10.02 -9.10 -1.20
C ASN A 220 -10.07 -8.17 -2.42
N HIS A 221 -8.92 -7.73 -2.89
CA HIS A 221 -8.80 -6.86 -4.05
C HIS A 221 -7.67 -7.33 -4.94
N GLU A 222 -7.96 -7.46 -6.19
CA GLU A 222 -7.20 -8.24 -7.13
C GLU A 222 -6.86 -7.43 -8.38
N SER A 223 -5.89 -7.89 -9.14
CA SER A 223 -5.50 -7.27 -10.40
C SER A 223 -4.55 -8.17 -11.20
N PRO A 224 -4.17 -7.79 -12.42
CA PRO A 224 -3.07 -8.41 -13.16
C PRO A 224 -1.71 -8.39 -12.43
N ARG A 225 -1.55 -7.53 -11.39
CA ARG A 225 -0.33 -7.46 -10.56
C ARG A 225 -0.40 -8.31 -9.28
N ARG A 226 -1.50 -9.03 -9.05
CA ARG A 226 -1.62 -9.94 -7.91
C ARG A 226 -0.51 -10.98 -7.91
N GLY A 227 -0.06 -11.39 -6.72
CA GLY A 227 0.91 -12.48 -6.60
C GLY A 227 0.39 -13.78 -7.23
N GLU A 228 1.23 -14.48 -7.97
CA GLU A 228 0.83 -15.60 -8.84
C GLU A 228 0.27 -16.83 -8.10
N THR A 229 0.57 -16.95 -6.81
CA THR A 229 0.09 -18.03 -5.94
C THR A 229 -1.26 -17.76 -5.29
N PHE A 230 -1.77 -16.52 -5.37
CA PHE A 230 -3.11 -16.19 -4.88
C PHE A 230 -4.18 -16.73 -5.83
N LEU A 231 -5.32 -17.12 -5.25
CA LEU A 231 -6.38 -17.86 -5.94
C LEU A 231 -6.79 -17.24 -7.29
N THR A 232 -7.20 -16.00 -7.29
CA THR A 232 -7.69 -15.29 -8.48
C THR A 232 -6.62 -15.22 -9.57
N ARG A 233 -5.37 -14.94 -9.19
CA ARG A 233 -4.26 -14.89 -10.13
C ARG A 233 -3.86 -16.29 -10.62
N LYS A 234 -3.90 -17.29 -9.74
CA LYS A 234 -3.70 -18.69 -10.14
C LYS A 234 -4.74 -19.12 -11.16
N VAL A 235 -6.02 -18.73 -10.98
CA VAL A 235 -7.10 -19.03 -11.90
C VAL A 235 -6.87 -18.33 -13.24
N SER A 236 -6.68 -17.02 -13.28
CA SER A 236 -6.53 -16.27 -14.53
C SER A 236 -5.34 -16.74 -15.37
N ARG A 237 -4.19 -17.00 -14.73
CA ARG A 237 -3.01 -17.56 -15.40
C ARG A 237 -3.24 -19.01 -15.87
N GLY A 238 -3.89 -19.82 -15.05
CA GLY A 238 -4.24 -21.18 -15.41
C GLY A 238 -5.14 -21.24 -16.63
N VAL A 239 -6.18 -20.40 -16.68
CA VAL A 239 -7.10 -20.27 -17.83
C VAL A 239 -6.33 -19.85 -19.08
N ALA A 240 -5.51 -18.81 -19.00
CA ALA A 240 -4.72 -18.33 -20.14
C ALA A 240 -3.77 -19.42 -20.68
N ARG A 241 -3.09 -20.16 -19.80
CA ARG A 241 -2.18 -21.25 -20.17
C ARG A 241 -2.90 -22.45 -20.77
N ILE A 242 -4.08 -22.81 -20.22
CA ILE A 242 -4.93 -23.89 -20.77
C ILE A 242 -5.40 -23.50 -22.19
N LYS A 243 -5.86 -22.27 -22.38
CA LYS A 243 -6.29 -21.77 -23.71
C LYS A 243 -5.14 -21.80 -24.72
N ALA A 244 -3.91 -21.52 -24.29
CA ALA A 244 -2.71 -21.60 -25.11
C ALA A 244 -2.18 -23.03 -25.30
N GLY A 245 -2.82 -24.07 -24.73
CA GLY A 245 -2.40 -25.46 -24.84
C GLY A 245 -1.13 -25.79 -24.03
N LEU A 246 -0.72 -24.91 -23.10
CA LEU A 246 0.48 -25.09 -22.26
C LEU A 246 0.21 -25.95 -21.03
N ASP A 247 -1.03 -25.92 -20.52
CA ASP A 247 -1.47 -26.71 -19.37
C ASP A 247 -2.78 -27.44 -19.73
N SER A 248 -3.03 -28.59 -19.09
CA SER A 248 -4.22 -29.42 -19.33
C SER A 248 -5.20 -29.41 -18.15
N LYS A 249 -4.76 -29.00 -16.95
CA LYS A 249 -5.55 -29.00 -15.73
C LYS A 249 -5.18 -27.83 -14.82
N LEU A 250 -6.18 -27.39 -14.05
CA LEU A 250 -6.02 -26.42 -12.96
C LEU A 250 -6.46 -27.09 -11.64
N TYR A 251 -5.57 -27.14 -10.66
CA TYR A 251 -5.85 -27.76 -9.37
C TYR A 251 -6.24 -26.70 -8.34
N LEU A 252 -7.42 -26.83 -7.72
CA LEU A 252 -7.96 -25.90 -6.72
C LEU A 252 -8.43 -26.64 -5.48
N GLY A 253 -8.56 -25.92 -4.36
CA GLY A 253 -9.14 -26.43 -3.11
C GLY A 253 -10.65 -26.19 -3.06
N ASN A 254 -11.12 -25.61 -1.93
CA ASN A 254 -12.52 -25.33 -1.67
C ASN A 254 -13.12 -24.33 -2.67
N LEU A 255 -14.14 -24.75 -3.43
CA LEU A 255 -14.85 -23.94 -4.41
C LEU A 255 -16.07 -23.21 -3.83
N ASP A 256 -16.55 -23.61 -2.64
CA ASP A 256 -17.77 -23.09 -2.02
C ASP A 256 -17.53 -21.83 -1.20
N ALA A 257 -16.26 -21.54 -0.85
CA ALA A 257 -15.91 -20.37 -0.06
C ALA A 257 -16.38 -19.06 -0.74
N ILE A 258 -17.03 -18.19 0.05
CA ILE A 258 -17.56 -16.91 -0.41
C ILE A 258 -16.60 -15.79 -0.09
N ARG A 259 -16.32 -14.95 -1.08
CA ARG A 259 -15.44 -13.77 -0.92
C ARG A 259 -16.10 -12.55 -1.55
N ASP A 260 -15.60 -11.41 -1.16
CA ASP A 260 -15.87 -10.10 -1.72
C ASP A 260 -14.60 -9.66 -2.45
N TRP A 261 -14.64 -9.64 -3.79
CA TRP A 261 -13.49 -9.31 -4.63
C TRP A 261 -13.68 -8.01 -5.38
N GLY A 262 -12.81 -7.04 -5.13
CA GLY A 262 -12.75 -5.78 -5.84
C GLY A 262 -11.47 -5.61 -6.66
N TYR A 263 -11.34 -4.46 -7.31
CA TYR A 263 -10.22 -4.13 -8.18
C TYR A 263 -9.19 -3.25 -7.46
N ALA A 264 -7.94 -3.70 -7.40
CA ALA A 264 -6.90 -3.08 -6.58
C ALA A 264 -6.64 -1.58 -6.87
N PRO A 265 -6.67 -1.08 -8.12
CA PRO A 265 -6.56 0.36 -8.38
C PRO A 265 -7.61 1.22 -7.68
N GLU A 266 -8.85 0.75 -7.53
CA GLU A 266 -9.90 1.47 -6.79
C GLU A 266 -9.61 1.50 -5.30
N TYR A 267 -9.07 0.40 -4.76
CA TYR A 267 -8.73 0.30 -3.34
C TYR A 267 -7.59 1.23 -2.95
N VAL A 268 -6.56 1.40 -3.80
CA VAL A 268 -5.48 2.35 -3.50
C VAL A 268 -5.95 3.81 -3.54
N GLU A 269 -6.96 4.14 -4.35
CA GLU A 269 -7.62 5.45 -4.27
C GLU A 269 -8.32 5.62 -2.89
N GLY A 270 -8.99 4.58 -2.40
CA GLY A 270 -9.58 4.56 -1.05
C GLY A 270 -8.52 4.76 0.04
N MET A 271 -7.36 4.09 -0.06
CA MET A 271 -6.24 4.27 0.87
C MET A 271 -5.77 5.73 0.92
N TRP A 272 -5.63 6.36 -0.24
CA TRP A 272 -5.25 7.77 -0.32
C TRP A 272 -6.33 8.67 0.27
N ARG A 273 -7.61 8.47 -0.05
CA ARG A 273 -8.74 9.26 0.48
C ARG A 273 -8.82 9.19 2.01
N MET A 274 -8.56 8.02 2.61
CA MET A 274 -8.49 7.87 4.07
C MET A 274 -7.48 8.81 4.71
N LEU A 275 -6.35 9.06 4.06
CA LEU A 275 -5.36 10.01 4.59
C LEU A 275 -5.66 11.48 4.24
N GLN A 276 -6.80 11.79 3.60
CA GLN A 276 -7.19 13.19 3.31
C GLN A 276 -8.28 13.71 4.26
N VAL A 277 -8.85 12.86 5.14
CA VAL A 277 -9.85 13.27 6.14
C VAL A 277 -9.23 14.14 7.25
N ASP A 278 -10.06 14.92 7.95
CA ASP A 278 -9.59 15.77 9.03
C ASP A 278 -9.27 14.99 10.31
N GLU A 279 -10.08 13.98 10.64
CA GLU A 279 -9.92 13.14 11.83
C GLU A 279 -9.63 11.69 11.47
N PRO A 280 -8.63 11.04 12.14
CA PRO A 280 -8.28 9.66 11.84
C PRO A 280 -9.34 8.68 12.37
N ASP A 281 -9.76 7.74 11.52
CA ASP A 281 -10.68 6.66 11.88
C ASP A 281 -10.37 5.39 11.09
N ASP A 282 -11.09 4.29 11.34
CA ASP A 282 -10.92 3.02 10.64
C ASP A 282 -12.03 2.86 9.59
N TYR A 283 -11.71 2.29 8.42
CA TYR A 283 -12.64 2.17 7.30
C TYR A 283 -12.58 0.80 6.65
N VAL A 284 -13.74 0.23 6.34
CA VAL A 284 -13.88 -0.96 5.49
C VAL A 284 -13.95 -0.55 4.03
N LEU A 285 -13.11 -1.16 3.19
CA LEU A 285 -13.24 -1.12 1.73
C LEU A 285 -13.64 -2.52 1.22
N ALA A 286 -14.78 -2.58 0.55
CA ALA A 286 -15.37 -3.79 0.01
C ALA A 286 -16.28 -3.47 -1.16
N THR A 287 -16.63 -4.46 -1.97
CA THR A 287 -17.68 -4.29 -3.00
C THR A 287 -19.07 -4.45 -2.40
N GLY A 288 -19.19 -5.18 -1.28
CA GLY A 288 -20.47 -5.61 -0.71
C GLY A 288 -21.15 -6.72 -1.51
N GLN A 289 -20.50 -7.28 -2.54
CA GLN A 289 -21.05 -8.30 -3.41
C GLN A 289 -20.40 -9.66 -3.17
N PRO A 290 -21.18 -10.66 -2.70
CA PRO A 290 -20.67 -12.01 -2.50
C PRO A 290 -20.40 -12.70 -3.84
N CYS A 291 -19.28 -13.43 -3.92
CA CYS A 291 -18.98 -14.29 -5.04
C CYS A 291 -18.31 -15.57 -4.53
N THR A 292 -18.80 -16.75 -4.96
CA THR A 292 -18.12 -18.01 -4.61
C THR A 292 -16.86 -18.20 -5.46
N VAL A 293 -15.93 -19.00 -4.98
CA VAL A 293 -14.74 -19.38 -5.75
C VAL A 293 -15.17 -20.06 -7.06
N GLN A 294 -16.20 -20.91 -7.01
CA GLN A 294 -16.75 -21.56 -8.20
C GLN A 294 -17.25 -20.55 -9.24
N GLN A 295 -18.02 -19.54 -8.82
CA GLN A 295 -18.53 -18.51 -9.73
C GLN A 295 -17.38 -17.73 -10.39
N PHE A 296 -16.35 -17.36 -9.62
CA PHE A 296 -15.17 -16.68 -10.19
C PHE A 296 -14.45 -17.56 -11.21
N VAL A 297 -14.25 -18.85 -10.89
CA VAL A 297 -13.62 -19.83 -11.80
C VAL A 297 -14.43 -19.98 -13.07
N GLN A 298 -15.75 -20.21 -12.96
CA GLN A 298 -16.65 -20.33 -14.10
C GLN A 298 -16.54 -19.12 -15.03
N THR A 299 -16.67 -17.91 -14.48
CA THR A 299 -16.57 -16.67 -15.26
C THR A 299 -15.21 -16.54 -15.95
N ALA A 300 -14.12 -16.87 -15.25
CA ALA A 300 -12.77 -16.81 -15.82
C ALA A 300 -12.60 -17.75 -17.02
N PHE A 301 -13.14 -18.97 -16.94
CA PHE A 301 -13.11 -19.92 -18.06
C PHE A 301 -14.03 -19.51 -19.21
N GLU A 302 -15.23 -19.00 -18.92
CA GLU A 302 -16.16 -18.46 -19.91
C GLU A 302 -15.54 -17.30 -20.72
N CYS A 303 -14.77 -16.41 -20.08
CA CYS A 303 -14.01 -15.34 -20.76
C CYS A 303 -13.02 -15.88 -21.81
N ALA A 304 -12.54 -17.10 -21.62
CA ALA A 304 -11.65 -17.78 -22.56
C ALA A 304 -12.39 -18.66 -23.58
N GLY A 305 -13.71 -18.81 -23.47
CA GLY A 305 -14.54 -19.72 -24.29
C GLY A 305 -14.33 -21.19 -23.90
N LEU A 306 -14.04 -21.48 -22.65
CA LEU A 306 -13.78 -22.82 -22.13
C LEU A 306 -14.83 -23.23 -21.09
N ASN A 307 -15.18 -24.54 -21.01
CA ASN A 307 -15.97 -25.06 -19.89
C ASN A 307 -15.04 -25.51 -18.77
N TRP A 308 -15.12 -24.84 -17.59
CA TRP A 308 -14.26 -25.06 -16.43
C TRP A 308 -14.29 -26.49 -15.90
N GLU A 309 -15.42 -27.21 -15.99
CA GLU A 309 -15.58 -28.59 -15.50
C GLU A 309 -14.61 -29.57 -16.18
N ASN A 310 -14.22 -29.28 -17.42
CA ASN A 310 -13.28 -30.10 -18.16
C ASN A 310 -11.82 -29.96 -17.67
N TYR A 311 -11.50 -28.90 -16.95
CA TYR A 311 -10.11 -28.52 -16.64
C TYR A 311 -9.81 -28.43 -15.14
N VAL A 312 -10.81 -28.12 -14.31
CA VAL A 312 -10.59 -27.94 -12.87
C VAL A 312 -10.67 -29.27 -12.14
N THR A 313 -9.72 -29.50 -11.25
CA THR A 313 -9.62 -30.70 -10.43
C THR A 313 -9.41 -30.27 -8.97
N PHE A 314 -10.18 -30.87 -8.06
CA PHE A 314 -9.98 -30.69 -6.62
C PHE A 314 -8.64 -31.29 -6.18
N ASP A 315 -7.93 -30.55 -5.28
CA ASP A 315 -6.67 -31.03 -4.67
C ASP A 315 -6.61 -30.60 -3.20
N GLU A 316 -6.63 -31.58 -2.31
CA GLU A 316 -6.65 -31.40 -0.85
C GLU A 316 -5.46 -30.56 -0.34
N ARG A 317 -4.34 -30.54 -1.03
CA ARG A 317 -3.15 -29.74 -0.66
C ARG A 317 -3.44 -28.22 -0.61
N TYR A 318 -4.50 -27.77 -1.27
CA TYR A 318 -4.92 -26.36 -1.26
C TYR A 318 -5.97 -26.03 -0.21
N VAL A 319 -6.44 -27.02 0.56
CA VAL A 319 -7.36 -26.80 1.70
C VAL A 319 -6.55 -26.23 2.87
N ARG A 320 -7.13 -25.25 3.55
CA ARG A 320 -6.51 -24.64 4.74
C ARG A 320 -6.80 -25.46 6.00
N PRO A 321 -5.90 -25.47 7.00
CA PRO A 321 -6.16 -26.14 8.30
C PRO A 321 -7.41 -25.60 8.99
N THR A 322 -7.71 -24.31 8.84
CA THR A 322 -8.96 -23.66 9.25
C THR A 322 -9.46 -22.78 8.13
N GLU A 323 -10.71 -22.98 7.72
CA GLU A 323 -11.33 -22.21 6.66
C GLU A 323 -12.15 -21.02 7.20
N VAL A 324 -12.35 -20.08 6.33
CA VAL A 324 -13.27 -18.96 6.50
C VAL A 324 -14.35 -19.12 5.42
N ASP A 325 -15.58 -19.37 5.85
CA ASP A 325 -16.68 -19.68 4.94
C ASP A 325 -17.09 -18.47 4.08
N ALA A 326 -17.25 -17.30 4.74
CA ALA A 326 -17.68 -16.08 4.05
C ALA A 326 -17.03 -14.82 4.60
N LEU A 327 -16.52 -14.00 3.68
CA LEU A 327 -16.09 -12.63 3.93
C LEU A 327 -16.82 -11.72 2.96
N ILE A 328 -17.75 -10.88 3.47
CA ILE A 328 -18.55 -9.92 2.69
C ILE A 328 -18.56 -8.62 3.49
N GLY A 329 -18.01 -7.55 2.92
CA GLY A 329 -17.89 -6.28 3.62
C GLY A 329 -19.11 -5.38 3.48
N ASP A 330 -19.30 -4.51 4.48
CA ASP A 330 -20.22 -3.39 4.40
C ASP A 330 -19.43 -2.10 4.24
N PRO A 331 -19.31 -1.53 3.01
CA PRO A 331 -18.53 -0.32 2.74
C PRO A 331 -19.30 0.98 3.00
N THR A 332 -20.46 0.94 3.68
CA THR A 332 -21.35 2.10 3.87
C THR A 332 -20.63 3.30 4.48
N LYS A 333 -19.73 3.09 5.45
CA LYS A 333 -18.95 4.17 6.08
C LYS A 333 -18.00 4.83 5.06
N ALA A 334 -17.26 4.05 4.30
CA ALA A 334 -16.35 4.55 3.28
C ALA A 334 -17.09 5.30 2.18
N SER A 335 -18.23 4.77 1.73
CA SER A 335 -19.08 5.45 0.75
C SER A 335 -19.56 6.82 1.23
N ARG A 336 -19.98 6.92 2.49
CA ARG A 336 -20.52 8.16 3.04
C ARG A 336 -19.46 9.19 3.38
N LEU A 337 -18.31 8.77 3.95
CA LEU A 337 -17.32 9.71 4.52
C LEU A 337 -16.13 9.94 3.60
N LEU A 338 -15.83 9.01 2.69
CA LEU A 338 -14.73 9.12 1.74
C LEU A 338 -15.20 9.35 0.31
N ASP A 339 -16.52 9.32 0.06
CA ASP A 339 -17.10 9.31 -1.30
C ASP A 339 -16.44 8.20 -2.18
N TRP A 340 -16.25 7.03 -1.58
CA TRP A 340 -15.59 5.90 -2.22
C TRP A 340 -16.55 4.73 -2.42
N LYS A 341 -16.53 4.15 -3.61
CA LYS A 341 -17.25 2.92 -3.97
C LYS A 341 -16.39 2.09 -4.90
N ALA A 342 -16.49 0.77 -4.76
CA ALA A 342 -15.99 -0.15 -5.76
C ALA A 342 -16.95 -0.17 -6.96
N GLU A 343 -16.41 -0.08 -8.17
CA GLU A 343 -17.18 -0.11 -9.42
C GLU A 343 -17.00 -1.44 -10.15
N VAL A 344 -15.76 -1.98 -10.14
CA VAL A 344 -15.42 -3.25 -10.79
C VAL A 344 -15.78 -4.42 -9.88
N MET A 345 -16.72 -5.25 -10.32
CA MET A 345 -17.20 -6.45 -9.62
C MET A 345 -16.47 -7.72 -10.09
N ALA A 346 -16.63 -8.83 -9.35
CA ALA A 346 -15.91 -10.08 -9.59
C ALA A 346 -15.97 -10.61 -11.04
N PRO A 347 -17.10 -10.55 -11.79
CA PRO A 347 -17.14 -11.00 -13.18
C PRO A 347 -16.25 -10.16 -14.12
N GLU A 348 -16.32 -8.85 -14.02
CA GLU A 348 -15.49 -7.95 -14.80
C GLU A 348 -14.02 -8.07 -14.41
N LEU A 349 -13.73 -8.18 -13.12
CA LEU A 349 -12.40 -8.43 -12.59
C LEU A 349 -11.76 -9.70 -13.15
N ALA A 350 -12.52 -10.81 -13.23
CA ALA A 350 -12.06 -12.05 -13.83
C ALA A 350 -11.68 -11.85 -15.31
N ALA A 351 -12.49 -11.12 -16.08
CA ALA A 351 -12.19 -10.80 -17.47
C ALA A 351 -10.92 -9.93 -17.61
N ILE A 352 -10.78 -8.89 -16.79
CA ILE A 352 -9.58 -8.04 -16.77
C ILE A 352 -8.31 -8.89 -16.53
N MET A 353 -8.36 -9.79 -15.55
CA MET A 353 -7.20 -10.60 -15.17
C MET A 353 -6.88 -11.65 -16.24
N VAL A 354 -7.88 -12.37 -16.78
CA VAL A 354 -7.68 -13.39 -17.83
C VAL A 354 -7.12 -12.76 -19.11
N ASN A 355 -7.68 -11.64 -19.55
CA ASN A 355 -7.21 -10.95 -20.75
C ASN A 355 -5.77 -10.44 -20.60
N ALA A 356 -5.42 -9.92 -19.42
CA ALA A 356 -4.05 -9.47 -19.15
C ALA A 356 -3.06 -10.64 -19.20
N ASP A 357 -3.40 -11.80 -18.63
CA ASP A 357 -2.55 -12.98 -18.65
C ASP A 357 -2.42 -13.60 -20.04
N ALA A 358 -3.49 -13.64 -20.82
CA ALA A 358 -3.47 -14.10 -22.22
C ALA A 358 -2.53 -13.21 -23.05
N LYS A 359 -2.67 -11.88 -22.94
CA LYS A 359 -1.80 -10.93 -23.62
C LYS A 359 -0.33 -11.06 -23.22
N ALA A 360 -0.06 -11.30 -21.94
CA ALA A 360 1.31 -11.49 -21.45
C ALA A 360 1.97 -12.75 -22.06
N LEU A 361 1.19 -13.85 -22.23
CA LEU A 361 1.65 -15.06 -22.90
C LEU A 361 1.91 -14.84 -24.39
N GLU A 362 1.08 -14.12 -25.09
CA GLU A 362 1.27 -13.78 -26.50
C GLU A 362 2.57 -12.98 -26.69
N CYS A 363 2.79 -11.96 -25.85
CA CYS A 363 4.03 -11.17 -25.88
C CYS A 363 5.29 -12.00 -25.57
N ALA A 364 5.18 -12.97 -24.67
CA ALA A 364 6.30 -13.85 -24.32
C ALA A 364 6.59 -14.92 -25.40
N ALA A 365 5.55 -15.32 -26.15
CA ALA A 365 5.68 -16.30 -27.25
C ALA A 365 6.24 -15.69 -28.55
N THR A 366 6.27 -14.35 -28.68
CA THR A 366 6.91 -13.68 -29.82
C THR A 366 8.42 -13.90 -29.70
N PRO A 367 9.08 -14.66 -30.62
CA PRO A 367 10.53 -14.84 -30.58
C PRO A 367 11.21 -13.49 -30.58
N TRP A 368 12.30 -13.36 -29.86
CA TRP A 368 13.23 -12.26 -30.02
C TRP A 368 13.67 -12.26 -31.51
N ILE A 369 12.98 -11.46 -32.34
CA ILE A 369 13.45 -11.23 -33.70
C ILE A 369 14.82 -10.61 -33.52
N ASP A 370 15.82 -11.29 -34.09
CA ASP A 370 17.25 -11.00 -34.02
C ASP A 370 17.52 -9.53 -33.86
N LYS A 371 18.11 -9.14 -32.71
CA LYS A 371 18.85 -7.88 -32.67
C LYS A 371 19.91 -7.99 -33.77
N PRO A 372 20.01 -7.01 -34.68
CA PRO A 372 21.07 -7.02 -35.65
C PRO A 372 22.39 -7.23 -34.89
N SER A 373 23.17 -8.20 -35.31
CA SER A 373 24.47 -8.52 -34.74
C SER A 373 25.27 -7.22 -34.67
N VAL A 374 25.56 -6.75 -33.48
CA VAL A 374 26.49 -5.63 -33.28
C VAL A 374 27.88 -6.19 -33.52
N ASN A 375 28.22 -6.34 -34.82
CA ASN A 375 29.59 -6.50 -35.25
C ASN A 375 30.33 -5.17 -35.00
N GLY A 376 31.16 -5.15 -33.97
CA GLY A 376 32.01 -4.00 -33.72
C GLY A 376 32.58 -3.85 -32.34
N TRP A 377 33.20 -4.91 -31.78
CA TRP A 377 34.26 -4.70 -30.80
C TRP A 377 35.56 -5.24 -31.43
N LYS A 378 36.36 -4.32 -31.97
CA LYS A 378 37.79 -4.52 -32.17
C LYS A 378 38.55 -3.77 -31.08
#